data_723bcab89b3c501a3f63f054da8dce88
#
_entry.id   723bcab89b3c501a3f63f054da8dce88
#
_cell.length_a   1.000
_cell.length_b   1.000
_cell.length_c   1.000
_cell.angle_alpha   90.00
_cell.angle_beta   90.00
_cell.angle_gamma   90.00
#
_symmetry.space_group_name_H-M   'P 1'
#
loop_
_entity.id
_entity.type
_entity.pdbx_description
1 polymer ?
#
loop_
_entity_poly.entity_id
_entity_poly.type
_entity_poly.pdbx_seq_one_letter_code
_entity_poly.pdbx_strand_id
1 'polypeptide(L)'
;PRAVKLDPRELQALARDLQHKLFGDKGVGEIALLTFEGDQSEVMRFAGIPPSQLKALLNGEDDGTFEGRICRITPTGITSVAPAGGPVVGEPPMEVLAATPSCPAPARVGYRGVFHTQRQIFLGNVAVWRAAELRRDYGLDEPALDVHEIDHDIPILEAARGEITRFEAGIMFLPINFSAAVKPGFRAELLPHLQALAGPLRGRLAAAVYDTPRAPSFSALSQLKSFLDPFFSRIDLRVADPAFQVDELPPNFASSVTLQLPAGSEAERLAAIARFMRDAAGYRRKRIWQGVTDVRTRRELNVGIEHAAPFLTGPAITELLEAPTDVVPCPVLRLPLHDWSARAEHIAASHVA
;
A
#
# COMPACT_ATOMS: atom_id res chain seq x y z
N PRO A 1 2.09 -1.78 -23.73
CA PRO A 1 1.01 -1.54 -22.78
C PRO A 1 0.41 -2.88 -22.36
N ARG A 2 0.54 -3.25 -21.09
CA ARG A 2 -0.14 -4.43 -20.55
C ARG A 2 -1.61 -4.05 -20.39
N ALA A 3 -2.51 -4.83 -20.99
CA ALA A 3 -3.94 -4.73 -20.73
C ALA A 3 -4.16 -5.01 -19.23
N VAL A 4 -4.57 -4.00 -18.48
CA VAL A 4 -4.98 -4.17 -17.08
C VAL A 4 -6.39 -4.74 -17.12
N LYS A 5 -6.58 -5.98 -16.70
CA LYS A 5 -7.89 -6.58 -16.54
C LYS A 5 -8.52 -5.98 -15.29
N LEU A 6 -9.36 -4.98 -15.46
CA LEU A 6 -10.11 -4.35 -14.36
C LEU A 6 -11.19 -5.32 -13.86
N ASP A 7 -11.24 -5.56 -12.54
CA ASP A 7 -12.31 -6.36 -11.94
C ASP A 7 -13.62 -5.56 -12.00
N PRO A 8 -14.69 -6.10 -12.61
CA PRO A 8 -16.00 -5.45 -12.66
C PRO A 8 -16.57 -5.07 -11.28
N ARG A 9 -16.22 -5.82 -10.24
CA ARG A 9 -16.64 -5.53 -8.86
C ARG A 9 -15.94 -4.29 -8.28
N GLU A 10 -14.66 -4.10 -8.60
CA GLU A 10 -13.93 -2.88 -8.21
C GLU A 10 -14.50 -1.64 -8.92
N LEU A 11 -14.85 -1.79 -10.19
CA LEU A 11 -15.50 -0.72 -10.93
C LEU A 11 -16.91 -0.41 -10.40
N GLN A 12 -17.64 -1.41 -9.91
CA GLN A 12 -18.94 -1.19 -9.27
C GLN A 12 -18.77 -0.47 -7.91
N ALA A 13 -17.74 -0.81 -7.13
CA ALA A 13 -17.42 -0.08 -5.91
C ALA A 13 -17.06 1.38 -6.23
N LEU A 14 -16.23 1.62 -7.24
CA LEU A 14 -15.91 2.96 -7.72
C LEU A 14 -17.16 3.73 -8.16
N ALA A 15 -18.10 3.09 -8.88
CA ALA A 15 -19.35 3.74 -9.28
C ALA A 15 -20.20 4.16 -8.08
N ARG A 16 -20.25 3.35 -7.00
CA ARG A 16 -20.93 3.71 -5.74
C ARG A 16 -20.27 4.89 -5.05
N ASP A 17 -18.96 4.88 -4.96
CA ASP A 17 -18.21 5.96 -4.32
C ASP A 17 -18.39 7.28 -5.06
N LEU A 18 -18.32 7.25 -6.41
CA LEU A 18 -18.57 8.41 -7.24
C LEU A 18 -20.03 8.91 -7.11
N GLN A 19 -21.00 7.99 -7.05
CA GLN A 19 -22.41 8.33 -6.83
C GLN A 19 -22.59 9.08 -5.53
N HIS A 20 -22.05 8.55 -4.44
CA HIS A 20 -22.14 9.17 -3.12
C HIS A 20 -21.45 10.53 -3.06
N LYS A 21 -20.29 10.68 -3.67
CA LYS A 21 -19.52 11.93 -3.68
C LYS A 21 -20.11 13.03 -4.54
N LEU A 22 -20.69 12.70 -5.69
CA LEU A 22 -21.21 13.69 -6.63
C LEU A 22 -22.67 14.08 -6.35
N PHE A 23 -23.47 13.14 -5.88
CA PHE A 23 -24.91 13.34 -5.71
C PHE A 23 -25.40 13.23 -4.27
N GLY A 24 -24.55 12.72 -3.35
CA GLY A 24 -24.92 12.47 -1.96
C GLY A 24 -26.15 11.56 -1.85
N ASP A 25 -26.87 11.64 -0.72
CA ASP A 25 -28.09 10.85 -0.49
C ASP A 25 -29.32 11.41 -1.22
N LYS A 26 -29.19 12.48 -2.00
CA LYS A 26 -30.33 13.21 -2.59
C LYS A 26 -30.83 12.66 -3.92
N GLY A 27 -30.29 11.56 -4.43
CA GLY A 27 -30.88 10.75 -5.49
C GLY A 27 -31.11 11.41 -6.87
N VAL A 28 -30.46 12.53 -7.17
CA VAL A 28 -30.61 13.23 -8.44
C VAL A 28 -29.47 12.84 -9.38
N GLY A 29 -29.69 11.78 -10.16
CA GLY A 29 -28.74 11.27 -11.14
C GLY A 29 -28.16 9.88 -10.80
N GLU A 30 -27.86 9.09 -11.80
CA GLU A 30 -27.20 7.80 -11.68
C GLU A 30 -25.86 7.83 -12.42
N ILE A 31 -24.78 7.41 -11.76
CA ILE A 31 -23.49 7.25 -12.43
C ILE A 31 -23.49 5.90 -13.14
N ALA A 32 -23.10 5.91 -14.41
CA ALA A 32 -22.83 4.72 -15.17
C ALA A 32 -21.42 4.80 -15.78
N LEU A 33 -20.65 3.74 -15.58
CA LEU A 33 -19.35 3.55 -16.22
C LEU A 33 -19.52 2.57 -17.38
N LEU A 34 -18.86 2.84 -18.49
CA LEU A 34 -18.76 1.89 -19.60
C LEU A 34 -17.37 1.28 -19.61
N THR A 35 -17.33 -0.04 -19.76
CA THR A 35 -16.08 -0.78 -19.98
C THR A 35 -16.16 -1.50 -21.30
N PHE A 36 -15.03 -1.59 -21.97
CA PHE A 36 -14.88 -2.30 -23.23
C PHE A 36 -13.78 -3.36 -23.14
N GLU A 37 -14.09 -4.56 -23.59
CA GLU A 37 -13.19 -5.69 -23.64
C GLU A 37 -13.06 -6.13 -25.10
N GLY A 38 -11.92 -5.89 -25.75
CA GLY A 38 -11.66 -6.17 -27.14
C GLY A 38 -10.17 -6.09 -27.46
N ASP A 39 -9.80 -6.18 -28.73
CA ASP A 39 -8.43 -6.00 -29.15
C ASP A 39 -7.95 -4.55 -29.01
N GLN A 40 -6.65 -4.32 -29.16
CA GLN A 40 -6.04 -3.00 -28.94
C GLN A 40 -6.58 -1.94 -29.91
N SER A 41 -6.90 -2.30 -31.14
CA SER A 41 -7.41 -1.37 -32.15
C SER A 41 -8.85 -0.95 -31.82
N GLU A 42 -9.67 -1.88 -31.39
CA GLU A 42 -11.04 -1.66 -30.94
C GLU A 42 -11.08 -0.82 -29.64
N VAL A 43 -10.20 -1.07 -28.69
CA VAL A 43 -10.07 -0.25 -27.46
C VAL A 43 -9.76 1.21 -27.80
N MET A 44 -8.85 1.45 -28.75
CA MET A 44 -8.52 2.82 -29.18
C MET A 44 -9.68 3.49 -29.90
N ARG A 45 -10.44 2.73 -30.69
CA ARG A 45 -11.65 3.22 -31.39
C ARG A 45 -12.76 3.54 -30.40
N PHE A 46 -12.97 2.68 -29.40
CA PHE A 46 -13.93 2.90 -28.31
C PHE A 46 -13.58 4.14 -27.48
N ALA A 47 -12.31 4.38 -27.17
CA ALA A 47 -11.87 5.57 -26.43
C ALA A 47 -12.11 6.89 -27.21
N GLY A 48 -12.25 6.84 -28.53
CA GLY A 48 -12.48 7.98 -29.40
C GLY A 48 -13.95 8.21 -29.84
N ILE A 49 -14.92 7.49 -29.24
CA ILE A 49 -16.32 7.62 -29.65
C ILE A 49 -16.91 9.00 -29.35
N PRO A 50 -17.77 9.53 -30.20
CA PRO A 50 -18.41 10.82 -29.99
C PRO A 50 -19.42 10.77 -28.83
N PRO A 51 -19.69 11.91 -28.16
CA PRO A 51 -20.60 11.98 -27.02
C PRO A 51 -22.03 11.48 -27.28
N SER A 52 -22.50 11.59 -28.49
CA SER A 52 -23.82 11.08 -28.89
C SER A 52 -23.89 9.56 -28.87
N GLN A 53 -22.85 8.88 -29.36
CA GLN A 53 -22.76 7.43 -29.36
C GLN A 53 -22.50 6.91 -27.96
N LEU A 54 -21.65 7.62 -27.15
CA LEU A 54 -21.48 7.31 -25.76
C LEU A 54 -22.80 7.33 -24.98
N LYS A 55 -23.67 8.33 -25.27
CA LYS A 55 -24.98 8.43 -24.63
C LYS A 55 -25.91 7.27 -25.01
N ALA A 56 -25.89 6.82 -26.27
CA ALA A 56 -26.66 5.66 -26.73
C ALA A 56 -26.22 4.39 -26.00
N LEU A 57 -24.92 4.14 -25.91
CA LEU A 57 -24.36 3.01 -25.17
C LEU A 57 -24.70 3.04 -23.67
N LEU A 58 -24.70 4.23 -23.05
CA LEU A 58 -25.13 4.40 -21.65
C LEU A 58 -26.63 4.10 -21.45
N ASN A 59 -27.45 4.32 -22.47
CA ASN A 59 -28.87 3.94 -22.44
C ASN A 59 -29.12 2.47 -22.79
N GLY A 60 -28.07 1.69 -23.08
CA GLY A 60 -28.18 0.27 -23.43
C GLY A 60 -28.41 0.01 -24.92
N GLU A 61 -28.25 1.01 -25.77
CA GLU A 61 -28.40 0.94 -27.23
C GLU A 61 -27.01 0.70 -27.85
N ASP A 62 -26.70 -0.53 -28.24
CA ASP A 62 -25.52 -0.86 -29.03
C ASP A 62 -25.94 -1.04 -30.51
N ASP A 63 -25.31 -0.31 -31.39
CA ASP A 63 -25.52 -0.37 -32.84
C ASP A 63 -24.66 -1.46 -33.53
N GLY A 64 -23.94 -2.25 -32.76
CA GLY A 64 -23.05 -3.30 -33.27
C GLY A 64 -21.76 -2.78 -33.90
N THR A 65 -21.39 -1.52 -33.61
CA THR A 65 -20.20 -0.87 -34.17
C THR A 65 -18.90 -1.50 -33.69
N PHE A 66 -18.93 -2.17 -32.53
CA PHE A 66 -17.76 -2.78 -31.88
C PHE A 66 -17.89 -4.30 -31.78
N GLU A 67 -16.81 -5.01 -32.13
CA GLU A 67 -16.75 -6.48 -32.02
C GLU A 67 -16.43 -6.99 -30.62
N GLY A 68 -16.15 -6.07 -29.66
CA GLY A 68 -15.83 -6.39 -28.29
C GLY A 68 -17.06 -6.44 -27.37
N ARG A 69 -16.81 -6.79 -26.13
CA ARG A 69 -17.84 -6.84 -25.08
C ARG A 69 -17.93 -5.48 -24.37
N ILE A 70 -19.10 -4.86 -24.44
CA ILE A 70 -19.41 -3.63 -23.72
C ILE A 70 -20.19 -3.97 -22.45
N CYS A 71 -19.73 -3.48 -21.29
CA CYS A 71 -20.47 -3.60 -20.04
C CYS A 71 -20.76 -2.21 -19.46
N ARG A 72 -22.01 -2.00 -19.07
CA ARG A 72 -22.46 -0.86 -18.28
C ARG A 72 -22.43 -1.24 -16.80
N ILE A 73 -21.71 -0.47 -16.01
CA ILE A 73 -21.54 -0.67 -14.57
C ILE A 73 -22.19 0.50 -13.84
N THR A 74 -23.15 0.21 -13.00
CA THR A 74 -23.85 1.18 -12.16
C THR A 74 -23.62 0.85 -10.69
N PRO A 75 -23.91 1.75 -9.74
CA PRO A 75 -23.88 1.44 -8.31
C PRO A 75 -24.73 0.22 -7.92
N THR A 76 -25.79 -0.05 -8.69
CA THR A 76 -26.78 -1.11 -8.43
C THR A 76 -26.47 -2.41 -9.13
N GLY A 77 -25.69 -2.42 -10.21
CA GLY A 77 -25.41 -3.65 -10.96
C GLY A 77 -24.50 -3.48 -12.16
N ILE A 78 -24.20 -4.62 -12.78
CA ILE A 78 -23.39 -4.73 -14.01
C ILE A 78 -24.29 -5.35 -15.07
N THR A 79 -24.44 -4.67 -16.21
CA THR A 79 -25.26 -5.10 -17.34
C THR A 79 -24.42 -5.16 -18.61
N SER A 80 -24.48 -6.26 -19.35
CA SER A 80 -23.89 -6.33 -20.69
C SER A 80 -24.77 -5.55 -21.67
N VAL A 81 -24.18 -4.67 -22.45
CA VAL A 81 -24.87 -3.99 -23.54
C VAL A 81 -24.82 -4.92 -24.75
N ALA A 82 -25.96 -5.47 -25.14
CA ALA A 82 -26.05 -6.36 -26.30
C ALA A 82 -26.39 -5.58 -27.57
N PRO A 83 -25.87 -5.95 -28.76
CA PRO A 83 -26.26 -5.30 -30.02
C PRO A 83 -27.75 -5.50 -30.27
N ALA A 84 -28.42 -4.41 -30.66
CA ALA A 84 -29.85 -4.42 -31.02
C ALA A 84 -30.04 -5.24 -32.28
N GLY A 85 -30.46 -6.52 -32.17
CA GLY A 85 -30.87 -7.31 -33.34
C GLY A 85 -30.29 -8.72 -33.46
N GLY A 86 -29.56 -9.22 -32.48
CA GLY A 86 -29.14 -10.63 -32.48
C GLY A 86 -30.28 -11.58 -32.07
N PRO A 87 -30.42 -12.82 -32.67
CA PRO A 87 -31.40 -13.78 -32.25
C PRO A 87 -31.06 -14.19 -30.80
N VAL A 88 -32.07 -14.20 -29.93
CA VAL A 88 -31.97 -14.74 -28.60
C VAL A 88 -31.71 -16.25 -28.75
N VAL A 89 -30.44 -16.61 -28.78
CA VAL A 89 -30.03 -18.02 -28.63
C VAL A 89 -30.31 -18.35 -27.17
N GLY A 90 -31.29 -19.24 -26.95
CA GLY A 90 -31.65 -19.73 -25.63
C GLY A 90 -30.39 -20.23 -24.91
N GLU A 91 -30.25 -19.83 -23.66
CA GLU A 91 -29.18 -20.30 -22.79
C GLU A 91 -29.11 -21.83 -22.84
N PRO A 92 -27.95 -22.40 -23.21
CA PRO A 92 -27.76 -23.82 -22.94
C PRO A 92 -27.79 -24.03 -21.42
N PRO A 93 -28.33 -25.15 -20.92
CA PRO A 93 -28.36 -25.42 -19.49
C PRO A 93 -26.95 -25.27 -18.94
N MET A 94 -26.83 -24.45 -17.91
CA MET A 94 -25.57 -24.15 -17.25
C MET A 94 -24.99 -25.45 -16.71
N GLU A 95 -24.13 -26.11 -17.51
CA GLU A 95 -23.25 -27.12 -17.00
C GLU A 95 -22.47 -26.45 -15.87
N VAL A 96 -22.61 -27.03 -14.67
CA VAL A 96 -21.82 -26.64 -13.51
C VAL A 96 -20.34 -26.89 -13.86
N LEU A 97 -19.72 -25.96 -14.54
CA LEU A 97 -18.27 -25.96 -14.72
C LEU A 97 -17.67 -26.04 -13.32
N ALA A 98 -17.03 -27.17 -13.08
CA ALA A 98 -16.25 -27.41 -11.88
C ALA A 98 -15.50 -26.15 -11.55
N ALA A 99 -15.67 -25.65 -10.30
CA ALA A 99 -15.16 -24.40 -9.83
C ALA A 99 -13.74 -24.17 -10.36
N THR A 100 -13.60 -23.25 -11.29
CA THR A 100 -12.28 -22.75 -11.71
C THR A 100 -11.60 -22.33 -10.42
N PRO A 101 -10.36 -22.77 -10.13
CA PRO A 101 -9.68 -22.38 -8.92
C PRO A 101 -9.75 -20.86 -8.85
N SER A 102 -10.49 -20.35 -7.87
CA SER A 102 -10.66 -18.92 -7.66
C SER A 102 -9.26 -18.34 -7.48
N CYS A 103 -8.82 -17.52 -8.42
CA CYS A 103 -7.59 -16.76 -8.23
C CYS A 103 -7.73 -16.06 -6.88
N PRO A 104 -6.85 -16.31 -5.92
CA PRO A 104 -6.97 -15.72 -4.60
C PRO A 104 -7.03 -14.21 -4.77
N ALA A 105 -7.99 -13.56 -4.10
CA ALA A 105 -8.10 -12.11 -4.14
C ALA A 105 -6.74 -11.50 -3.80
N PRO A 106 -6.24 -10.50 -4.56
CA PRO A 106 -4.92 -9.94 -4.33
C PRO A 106 -4.82 -9.49 -2.87
N ALA A 107 -3.74 -9.86 -2.21
CA ALA A 107 -3.52 -9.52 -0.81
C ALA A 107 -3.66 -8.00 -0.62
N ARG A 108 -4.50 -7.58 0.32
CA ARG A 108 -4.72 -6.15 0.62
C ARG A 108 -3.49 -5.52 1.26
N VAL A 109 -2.67 -6.33 1.91
CA VAL A 109 -1.46 -5.94 2.62
C VAL A 109 -0.24 -6.41 1.83
N GLY A 110 0.77 -5.56 1.76
CA GLY A 110 2.08 -5.86 1.20
C GLY A 110 3.18 -5.61 2.22
N TYR A 111 4.39 -6.02 1.89
CA TYR A 111 5.54 -5.91 2.78
C TYR A 111 6.71 -5.25 2.06
N ARG A 112 7.42 -4.37 2.78
CA ARG A 112 8.67 -3.75 2.33
C ARG A 112 9.78 -4.15 3.27
N GLY A 113 10.85 -4.71 2.73
CA GLY A 113 12.01 -5.08 3.53
C GLY A 113 12.73 -3.87 4.12
N VAL A 114 13.17 -3.99 5.36
CA VAL A 114 14.03 -3.02 6.05
C VAL A 114 15.48 -3.45 5.91
N PHE A 115 16.24 -2.72 5.12
CA PHE A 115 17.63 -3.03 4.79
C PHE A 115 18.61 -2.28 5.70
N HIS A 116 19.54 -3.02 6.32
CA HIS A 116 20.64 -2.44 7.08
C HIS A 116 21.85 -2.26 6.16
N THR A 117 22.21 -1.02 5.88
CA THR A 117 23.20 -0.68 4.86
C THR A 117 24.61 -1.21 5.16
N GLN A 118 25.09 -1.06 6.40
CA GLN A 118 26.45 -1.46 6.77
C GLN A 118 26.62 -2.99 6.84
N ARG A 119 25.58 -3.70 7.32
CA ARG A 119 25.61 -5.16 7.42
C ARG A 119 25.19 -5.85 6.13
N GLN A 120 24.59 -5.11 5.20
CA GLN A 120 24.02 -5.61 3.95
C GLN A 120 23.06 -6.79 4.17
N ILE A 121 22.13 -6.63 5.12
CA ILE A 121 21.13 -7.64 5.46
C ILE A 121 19.74 -6.99 5.57
N PHE A 122 18.71 -7.75 5.25
CA PHE A 122 17.36 -7.43 5.65
C PHE A 122 17.15 -7.80 7.13
N LEU A 123 16.59 -6.88 7.93
CA LEU A 123 16.37 -7.09 9.37
C LEU A 123 14.91 -7.33 9.71
N GLY A 124 14.01 -7.08 8.80
CA GLY A 124 12.59 -7.18 9.01
C GLY A 124 11.79 -6.54 7.88
N ASN A 125 10.51 -6.36 8.12
CA ASN A 125 9.58 -5.87 7.12
C ASN A 125 8.68 -4.79 7.69
N VAL A 126 8.29 -3.85 6.84
CA VAL A 126 7.20 -2.90 7.09
C VAL A 126 5.95 -3.46 6.42
N ALA A 127 4.90 -3.69 7.19
CA ALA A 127 3.59 -4.00 6.63
C ALA A 127 2.92 -2.69 6.15
N VAL A 128 2.35 -2.72 4.96
CA VAL A 128 1.80 -1.55 4.30
C VAL A 128 0.50 -1.87 3.59
N TRP A 129 -0.35 -0.87 3.38
CA TRP A 129 -1.54 -1.02 2.54
C TRP A 129 -1.13 -1.09 1.07
N ARG A 130 -1.31 -2.25 0.45
CA ARG A 130 -0.78 -2.56 -0.90
C ARG A 130 -1.22 -1.55 -1.96
N ALA A 131 -2.48 -1.18 -1.97
CA ALA A 131 -3.01 -0.26 -2.96
C ALA A 131 -2.40 1.15 -2.84
N ALA A 132 -2.20 1.65 -1.62
CA ALA A 132 -1.57 2.95 -1.38
C ALA A 132 -0.09 2.94 -1.78
N GLU A 133 0.64 1.87 -1.44
CA GLU A 133 2.04 1.74 -1.85
C GLU A 133 2.21 1.67 -3.36
N LEU A 134 1.39 0.88 -4.06
CA LEU A 134 1.44 0.81 -5.52
C LEU A 134 1.14 2.18 -6.16
N ARG A 135 0.15 2.91 -5.67
CA ARG A 135 -0.13 4.27 -6.17
C ARG A 135 1.08 5.19 -5.98
N ARG A 136 1.71 5.14 -4.82
CA ARG A 136 2.90 5.92 -4.49
C ARG A 136 4.08 5.55 -5.39
N ASP A 137 4.32 4.27 -5.64
CA ASP A 137 5.39 3.78 -6.50
C ASP A 137 5.23 4.25 -7.95
N TYR A 138 3.99 4.36 -8.43
CA TYR A 138 3.69 4.81 -9.79
C TYR A 138 3.45 6.33 -9.90
N GLY A 139 3.63 7.08 -8.82
CA GLY A 139 3.40 8.53 -8.81
C GLY A 139 1.93 8.92 -9.04
N LEU A 140 1.00 8.03 -8.66
CA LEU A 140 -0.44 8.21 -8.76
C LEU A 140 -1.02 8.74 -7.44
N ASP A 141 -0.25 9.54 -6.73
CA ASP A 141 -0.69 10.15 -5.48
C ASP A 141 -1.81 11.15 -5.78
N GLU A 142 -3.06 10.71 -5.67
CA GLU A 142 -4.18 11.64 -5.56
C GLU A 142 -4.13 12.31 -4.18
N PRO A 143 -4.52 13.61 -4.10
CA PRO A 143 -4.69 14.26 -2.80
C PRO A 143 -5.65 13.40 -1.98
N ALA A 144 -5.21 13.07 -0.78
CA ALA A 144 -5.87 12.13 0.11
C ALA A 144 -7.38 12.40 0.17
N LEU A 145 -8.14 11.46 -0.33
CA LEU A 145 -9.53 11.32 0.09
C LEU A 145 -9.47 11.13 1.62
N ASP A 146 -10.30 11.86 2.37
CA ASP A 146 -10.45 11.77 3.83
C ASP A 146 -10.93 10.38 4.30
N VAL A 147 -10.33 9.33 3.81
CA VAL A 147 -10.44 8.00 4.40
C VAL A 147 -9.63 8.09 5.68
N HIS A 148 -10.28 7.91 6.81
CA HIS A 148 -9.58 7.86 8.09
C HIS A 148 -8.45 6.84 7.97
N GLU A 149 -7.22 7.27 8.11
CA GLU A 149 -6.04 6.42 7.91
C GLU A 149 -6.04 5.20 8.85
N ILE A 150 -6.72 5.32 10.00
CA ILE A 150 -6.97 4.23 10.93
C ILE A 150 -7.75 3.06 10.28
N ASP A 151 -8.58 3.33 9.28
CA ASP A 151 -9.33 2.28 8.57
C ASP A 151 -8.40 1.34 7.78
N HIS A 152 -7.17 1.79 7.52
CA HIS A 152 -6.14 0.96 6.90
C HIS A 152 -5.25 0.25 7.92
N ASP A 153 -5.01 0.84 9.09
CA ASP A 153 -4.14 0.25 10.11
C ASP A 153 -4.72 -1.07 10.65
N ILE A 154 -6.01 -1.11 10.95
CA ILE A 154 -6.67 -2.31 11.50
C ILE A 154 -6.53 -3.52 10.57
N PRO A 155 -6.88 -3.46 9.27
CA PRO A 155 -6.66 -4.58 8.34
C PRO A 155 -5.20 -5.01 8.21
N ILE A 156 -4.25 -4.07 8.33
CA ILE A 156 -2.83 -4.39 8.31
C ILE A 156 -2.42 -5.17 9.58
N LEU A 157 -2.90 -4.75 10.76
CA LEU A 157 -2.65 -5.44 12.02
C LEU A 157 -3.20 -6.88 11.99
N GLU A 158 -4.39 -7.07 11.44
CA GLU A 158 -5.02 -8.39 11.31
C GLU A 158 -4.25 -9.31 10.34
N ALA A 159 -3.86 -8.80 9.18
CA ALA A 159 -3.07 -9.55 8.21
C ALA A 159 -1.69 -9.92 8.76
N ALA A 160 -1.00 -8.97 9.41
CA ALA A 160 0.31 -9.18 9.99
C ALA A 160 0.31 -10.26 11.07
N ARG A 161 -0.79 -10.43 11.81
CA ARG A 161 -0.93 -11.50 12.81
C ARG A 161 -0.73 -12.89 12.21
N GLY A 162 -1.28 -13.15 11.01
CA GLY A 162 -1.10 -14.42 10.32
C GLY A 162 0.33 -14.62 9.85
N GLU A 163 0.93 -13.59 9.28
CA GLU A 163 2.24 -13.69 8.66
C GLU A 163 3.39 -13.71 9.67
N ILE A 164 3.29 -12.98 10.79
CA ILE A 164 4.36 -12.91 11.78
C ILE A 164 4.67 -14.25 12.44
N THR A 165 3.73 -15.19 12.42
CA THR A 165 3.93 -16.55 12.90
C THR A 165 4.66 -17.44 11.89
N ARG A 166 4.66 -17.06 10.61
CA ARG A 166 5.22 -17.84 9.50
C ARG A 166 6.68 -17.52 9.22
N PHE A 167 7.09 -16.25 9.33
CA PHE A 167 8.49 -15.93 9.10
C PHE A 167 9.34 -16.18 10.34
N GLU A 168 10.52 -16.78 10.16
CA GLU A 168 11.32 -17.35 11.27
C GLU A 168 12.04 -16.29 12.09
N ALA A 169 12.57 -15.26 11.43
CA ALA A 169 13.39 -14.24 12.08
C ALA A 169 13.09 -12.84 11.55
N GLY A 170 13.37 -11.82 12.36
CA GLY A 170 13.26 -10.41 11.98
C GLY A 170 12.19 -9.65 12.74
N ILE A 171 12.05 -8.38 12.39
CA ILE A 171 11.15 -7.43 13.04
C ILE A 171 10.04 -7.06 12.05
N MET A 172 8.80 -7.12 12.52
CA MET A 172 7.65 -6.60 11.78
C MET A 172 7.31 -5.20 12.28
N PHE A 173 7.44 -4.21 11.39
CA PHE A 173 7.04 -2.85 11.64
C PHE A 173 5.59 -2.67 11.21
N LEU A 174 4.72 -2.34 12.14
CA LEU A 174 3.29 -2.16 11.94
C LEU A 174 2.93 -0.68 11.97
N PRO A 175 2.18 -0.16 11.00
CA PRO A 175 1.78 1.23 10.97
C PRO A 175 0.83 1.54 12.12
N ILE A 176 1.07 2.66 12.79
CA ILE A 176 0.19 3.22 13.82
C ILE A 176 0.13 4.73 13.61
N ASN A 177 -1.06 5.26 13.37
CA ASN A 177 -1.22 6.70 13.27
C ASN A 177 -0.95 7.39 14.63
N PHE A 178 -0.13 8.45 14.63
CA PHE A 178 0.22 9.19 15.85
C PHE A 178 -1.02 9.71 16.59
N SER A 179 -1.95 10.34 15.85
CA SER A 179 -3.18 10.89 16.44
C SER A 179 -4.08 9.79 17.01
N ALA A 180 -4.17 8.64 16.34
CA ALA A 180 -4.94 7.50 16.80
C ALA A 180 -4.37 6.92 18.11
N ALA A 181 -3.06 6.85 18.24
CA ALA A 181 -2.41 6.36 19.45
C ALA A 181 -2.48 7.34 20.63
N VAL A 182 -2.75 8.62 20.39
CA VAL A 182 -2.86 9.64 21.45
C VAL A 182 -4.31 9.89 21.86
N LYS A 183 -5.26 9.87 20.93
CA LYS A 183 -6.69 10.18 21.19
C LYS A 183 -7.44 8.99 21.81
N PRO A 184 -8.15 9.16 22.95
CA PRO A 184 -8.80 8.03 23.65
C PRO A 184 -9.79 7.22 22.81
N GLY A 185 -10.59 7.88 21.95
CA GLY A 185 -11.57 7.21 21.09
C GLY A 185 -10.90 6.20 20.15
N PHE A 186 -9.91 6.64 19.39
CA PHE A 186 -9.18 5.78 18.45
C PHE A 186 -8.36 4.69 19.13
N ARG A 187 -7.85 4.93 20.36
CA ARG A 187 -7.21 3.88 21.16
C ARG A 187 -8.15 2.72 21.45
N ALA A 188 -9.41 3.03 21.78
CA ALA A 188 -10.41 2.00 22.07
C ALA A 188 -10.67 1.10 20.86
N GLU A 189 -10.60 1.64 19.64
CA GLU A 189 -10.74 0.89 18.39
C GLU A 189 -9.51 0.03 18.10
N LEU A 190 -8.30 0.56 18.30
CA LEU A 190 -7.05 -0.18 18.04
C LEU A 190 -6.76 -1.27 19.09
N LEU A 191 -7.17 -1.06 20.33
CA LEU A 191 -6.80 -1.88 21.47
C LEU A 191 -7.09 -3.38 21.28
N PRO A 192 -8.27 -3.83 20.81
CA PRO A 192 -8.56 -5.24 20.62
C PRO A 192 -7.60 -5.90 19.61
N HIS A 193 -7.25 -5.20 18.53
CA HIS A 193 -6.36 -5.71 17.48
C HIS A 193 -4.91 -5.81 17.98
N LEU A 194 -4.44 -4.83 18.76
CA LEU A 194 -3.13 -4.86 19.40
C LEU A 194 -3.04 -5.97 20.46
N GLN A 195 -4.07 -6.17 21.26
CA GLN A 195 -4.13 -7.27 22.24
C GLN A 195 -4.08 -8.64 21.55
N ALA A 196 -4.70 -8.77 20.39
CA ALA A 196 -4.66 -10.01 19.59
C ALA A 196 -3.26 -10.31 19.01
N LEU A 197 -2.41 -9.29 18.84
CA LEU A 197 -1.02 -9.42 18.39
C LEU A 197 -0.04 -9.68 19.53
N ALA A 198 -0.37 -9.22 20.75
CA ALA A 198 0.52 -9.25 21.89
C ALA A 198 0.85 -10.68 22.36
N GLY A 199 1.72 -10.80 23.35
CA GLY A 199 2.17 -12.06 23.90
C GLY A 199 3.54 -12.46 23.36
N PRO A 200 3.75 -13.71 22.92
CA PRO A 200 5.07 -14.22 22.53
C PRO A 200 5.68 -13.47 21.34
N LEU A 201 4.86 -12.79 20.55
CA LEU A 201 5.32 -12.07 19.35
C LEU A 201 5.83 -10.65 19.63
N ARG A 202 5.59 -10.10 20.83
CA ARG A 202 5.96 -8.71 21.19
C ARG A 202 7.42 -8.39 20.88
N GLY A 203 8.35 -9.33 21.16
CA GLY A 203 9.78 -9.15 20.91
C GLY A 203 10.14 -8.89 19.45
N ARG A 204 9.27 -9.28 18.52
CA ARG A 204 9.43 -9.17 17.08
C ARG A 204 8.59 -8.05 16.45
N LEU A 205 7.82 -7.30 17.25
CA LEU A 205 6.95 -6.22 16.82
C LEU A 205 7.59 -4.87 17.09
N ALA A 206 7.50 -3.98 16.09
CA ALA A 206 7.84 -2.57 16.20
C ALA A 206 6.62 -1.73 15.73
N ALA A 207 6.29 -0.68 16.46
CA ALA A 207 5.32 0.30 16.02
C ALA A 207 6.01 1.30 15.08
N ALA A 208 5.58 1.38 13.82
CA ALA A 208 5.98 2.41 12.87
C ALA A 208 4.96 3.56 12.96
N VAL A 209 5.24 4.52 13.84
CA VAL A 209 4.32 5.62 14.14
C VAL A 209 4.46 6.68 13.07
N TYR A 210 3.45 6.84 12.23
CA TYR A 210 3.41 7.82 11.14
C TYR A 210 2.55 9.05 11.50
N ASP A 211 2.64 10.10 10.68
CA ASP A 211 2.05 11.43 10.94
C ASP A 211 2.50 12.02 12.26
N THR A 212 3.75 11.75 12.59
CA THR A 212 4.36 12.34 13.77
C THR A 212 4.49 13.86 13.58
N PRO A 213 3.90 14.69 14.46
CA PRO A 213 4.06 16.13 14.38
C PRO A 213 5.54 16.55 14.41
N ARG A 214 5.85 17.67 13.77
CA ARG A 214 7.22 18.23 13.78
C ARG A 214 7.76 18.45 15.20
N ALA A 215 6.91 18.90 16.11
CA ALA A 215 7.24 19.15 17.50
C ALA A 215 6.15 18.53 18.41
N PRO A 216 6.20 17.20 18.64
CA PRO A 216 5.22 16.56 19.49
C PRO A 216 5.40 16.96 20.95
N SER A 217 4.30 17.30 21.65
CA SER A 217 4.39 17.67 23.06
C SER A 217 4.84 16.47 23.92
N PHE A 218 5.52 16.76 25.03
CA PHE A 218 5.96 15.73 25.99
C PHE A 218 4.76 14.88 26.48
N SER A 219 3.60 15.51 26.72
CA SER A 219 2.38 14.79 27.14
C SER A 219 1.91 13.81 26.06
N ALA A 220 1.87 14.22 24.79
CA ALA A 220 1.50 13.35 23.68
C ALA A 220 2.47 12.17 23.53
N LEU A 221 3.78 12.44 23.62
CA LEU A 221 4.81 11.40 23.60
C LEU A 221 4.63 10.40 24.76
N SER A 222 4.43 10.90 25.97
CA SER A 222 4.20 10.04 27.14
C SER A 222 2.97 9.15 26.99
N GLN A 223 1.87 9.72 26.47
CA GLN A 223 0.67 8.95 26.20
C GLN A 223 0.87 7.90 25.12
N LEU A 224 1.54 8.25 24.01
CA LEU A 224 1.89 7.35 22.94
C LEU A 224 2.69 6.15 23.47
N LYS A 225 3.76 6.44 24.23
CA LYS A 225 4.63 5.40 24.80
C LYS A 225 3.86 4.47 25.74
N SER A 226 3.10 5.05 26.68
CA SER A 226 2.30 4.25 27.63
C SER A 226 1.28 3.34 26.94
N PHE A 227 0.73 3.78 25.80
CA PHE A 227 -0.20 2.99 25.02
C PHE A 227 0.48 1.86 24.23
N LEU A 228 1.66 2.12 23.63
CA LEU A 228 2.32 1.16 22.74
C LEU A 228 3.26 0.17 23.46
N ASP A 229 3.89 0.54 24.57
CA ASP A 229 4.86 -0.29 25.30
C ASP A 229 4.34 -1.71 25.66
N PRO A 230 3.06 -1.94 25.97
CA PRO A 230 2.58 -3.30 26.24
C PRO A 230 2.62 -4.23 25.01
N PHE A 231 2.54 -3.68 23.80
CA PHE A 231 2.35 -4.44 22.57
C PHE A 231 3.61 -4.55 21.72
N PHE A 232 4.46 -3.53 21.76
CA PHE A 232 5.64 -3.42 20.92
C PHE A 232 6.92 -3.42 21.73
N SER A 233 7.96 -4.06 21.19
CA SER A 233 9.30 -4.00 21.77
C SER A 233 10.09 -2.78 21.31
N ARG A 234 9.67 -2.12 20.23
CA ARG A 234 10.32 -0.98 19.61
C ARG A 234 9.29 0.01 19.11
N ILE A 235 9.68 1.29 19.13
CA ILE A 235 8.92 2.39 18.52
C ILE A 235 9.84 3.04 17.47
N ASP A 236 9.38 3.11 16.25
CA ASP A 236 9.95 3.86 15.13
C ASP A 236 9.07 5.07 14.83
N LEU A 237 9.58 6.29 15.05
CA LEU A 237 8.86 7.50 14.68
C LEU A 237 9.11 7.85 13.22
N ARG A 238 8.07 7.91 12.41
CA ARG A 238 8.15 8.39 11.03
C ARG A 238 7.89 9.88 10.99
N VAL A 239 8.85 10.61 10.45
CA VAL A 239 8.85 12.07 10.41
C VAL A 239 8.98 12.56 8.96
N ALA A 240 8.22 13.60 8.60
CA ALA A 240 8.30 14.22 7.29
C ALA A 240 9.36 15.36 7.24
N ASP A 241 9.70 15.94 8.39
CA ASP A 241 10.69 17.04 8.45
C ASP A 241 12.11 16.49 8.59
N PRO A 242 13.00 16.72 7.61
CA PRO A 242 14.40 16.31 7.71
C PRO A 242 15.19 17.07 8.79
N ALA A 243 14.62 18.11 9.40
CA ALA A 243 15.18 18.86 10.52
C ALA A 243 14.52 18.50 11.86
N PHE A 244 13.97 17.28 11.98
CA PHE A 244 13.36 16.82 13.21
C PHE A 244 14.33 16.85 14.38
N GLN A 245 13.91 17.47 15.50
CA GLN A 245 14.78 17.74 16.66
C GLN A 245 14.76 16.54 17.61
N VAL A 246 15.66 15.60 17.39
CA VAL A 246 15.78 14.39 18.22
C VAL A 246 16.12 14.68 19.68
N ASP A 247 16.80 15.79 19.96
CA ASP A 247 17.18 16.20 21.33
C ASP A 247 15.98 16.51 22.22
N GLU A 248 14.82 16.87 21.63
CA GLU A 248 13.56 17.11 22.34
C GLU A 248 12.85 15.81 22.76
N LEU A 249 13.23 14.66 22.21
CA LEU A 249 12.64 13.39 22.59
C LEU A 249 13.08 13.00 24.02
N PRO A 250 12.15 12.43 24.84
CA PRO A 250 12.53 11.85 26.13
C PRO A 250 13.58 10.73 25.97
N PRO A 251 14.43 10.50 26.96
CA PRO A 251 15.39 9.38 26.95
C PRO A 251 14.68 8.03 26.73
N ASN A 252 15.24 7.18 25.89
CA ASN A 252 14.71 5.83 25.60
C ASN A 252 13.23 5.83 25.12
N PHE A 253 12.80 6.91 24.48
CA PHE A 253 11.45 7.03 23.96
C PHE A 253 11.26 6.15 22.72
N ALA A 254 12.10 6.31 21.72
CA ALA A 254 12.03 5.60 20.46
C ALA A 254 13.33 4.79 20.23
N SER A 255 13.20 3.68 19.51
CA SER A 255 14.34 2.90 19.04
C SER A 255 14.94 3.49 17.76
N SER A 256 14.09 4.08 16.92
CA SER A 256 14.47 4.71 15.67
C SER A 256 13.57 5.91 15.34
N VAL A 257 14.10 6.79 14.52
CA VAL A 257 13.35 7.83 13.81
C VAL A 257 13.65 7.68 12.33
N THR A 258 12.61 7.55 11.53
CA THR A 258 12.71 7.29 10.10
C THR A 258 12.14 8.47 9.32
N LEU A 259 12.98 9.10 8.50
CA LEU A 259 12.55 10.15 7.58
C LEU A 259 11.70 9.53 6.47
N GLN A 260 10.47 10.00 6.32
CA GLN A 260 9.66 9.75 5.15
C GLN A 260 9.99 10.78 4.07
N LEU A 261 10.49 10.31 2.93
CA LEU A 261 10.87 11.21 1.85
C LEU A 261 9.63 11.89 1.24
N PRO A 262 9.73 13.19 0.93
CA PRO A 262 8.60 13.94 0.38
C PRO A 262 8.23 13.47 -1.04
N ALA A 263 6.99 13.73 -1.45
CA ALA A 263 6.51 13.57 -2.83
C ALA A 263 7.01 14.74 -3.70
N GLY A 264 8.32 14.96 -3.77
CA GLY A 264 8.93 16.07 -4.49
C GLY A 264 9.88 15.60 -5.60
N SER A 265 10.61 16.55 -6.16
CA SER A 265 11.66 16.28 -7.14
C SER A 265 12.78 15.41 -6.53
N GLU A 266 13.50 14.68 -7.36
CA GLU A 266 14.66 13.91 -6.90
C GLU A 266 15.66 14.76 -6.14
N ALA A 267 15.91 16.00 -6.60
CA ALA A 267 16.84 16.90 -5.94
C ALA A 267 16.41 17.28 -4.51
N GLU A 268 15.12 17.54 -4.29
CA GLU A 268 14.57 17.82 -2.96
C GLU A 268 14.69 16.60 -2.04
N ARG A 269 14.43 15.41 -2.55
CA ARG A 269 14.51 14.16 -1.82
C ARG A 269 15.95 13.83 -1.42
N LEU A 270 16.92 14.01 -2.32
CA LEU A 270 18.34 13.87 -2.01
C LEU A 270 18.81 14.88 -0.95
N ALA A 271 18.38 16.14 -1.06
CA ALA A 271 18.68 17.16 -0.08
C ALA A 271 18.07 16.85 1.30
N ALA A 272 16.86 16.26 1.33
CA ALA A 272 16.20 15.82 2.56
C ALA A 272 17.00 14.70 3.25
N ILE A 273 17.47 13.69 2.51
CA ILE A 273 18.33 12.62 3.05
C ILE A 273 19.60 13.24 3.67
N ALA A 274 20.32 14.06 2.91
CA ALA A 274 21.57 14.67 3.36
C ALA A 274 21.35 15.57 4.61
N ARG A 275 20.25 16.32 4.65
CA ARG A 275 19.90 17.16 5.79
C ARG A 275 19.58 16.34 7.04
N PHE A 276 18.75 15.30 6.91
CA PHE A 276 18.35 14.44 8.02
C PHE A 276 19.55 13.70 8.61
N MET A 277 20.42 13.17 7.77
CA MET A 277 21.59 12.41 8.22
C MET A 277 22.68 13.27 8.83
N ARG A 278 22.66 14.59 8.65
CA ARG A 278 23.67 15.52 9.20
C ARG A 278 23.72 15.50 10.72
N ASP A 279 22.60 15.28 11.40
CA ASP A 279 22.51 15.25 12.87
C ASP A 279 22.78 13.86 13.48
N ALA A 280 23.55 13.02 12.82
CA ALA A 280 23.87 11.68 13.32
C ALA A 280 24.48 11.67 14.74
N ALA A 281 25.11 12.75 15.17
CA ALA A 281 25.66 12.88 16.50
C ALA A 281 24.58 13.00 17.59
N GLY A 282 23.53 13.80 17.36
CA GLY A 282 22.36 13.93 18.23
C GLY A 282 21.66 12.60 18.43
N TYR A 283 21.39 11.93 17.33
CA TYR A 283 20.77 10.59 17.34
C TYR A 283 21.59 9.56 18.11
N ARG A 284 22.91 9.51 17.93
CA ARG A 284 23.80 8.60 18.68
C ARG A 284 23.81 8.89 20.18
N ARG A 285 23.82 10.17 20.60
CA ARG A 285 23.72 10.54 22.02
C ARG A 285 22.45 9.99 22.67
N LYS A 286 21.32 10.00 21.94
CA LYS A 286 20.03 9.50 22.40
C LYS A 286 19.89 7.98 22.25
N ARG A 287 20.84 7.30 21.60
CA ARG A 287 20.79 5.87 21.24
C ARG A 287 19.58 5.55 20.33
N ILE A 288 19.25 6.47 19.45
CA ILE A 288 18.17 6.34 18.48
C ILE A 288 18.80 6.12 17.11
N TRP A 289 18.29 5.15 16.36
CA TRP A 289 18.74 4.87 15.01
C TRP A 289 18.02 5.79 14.01
N GLN A 290 18.74 6.22 12.99
CA GLN A 290 18.15 6.93 11.85
C GLN A 290 17.76 5.94 10.77
N GLY A 291 16.58 6.14 10.15
CA GLY A 291 16.14 5.41 8.97
C GLY A 291 15.67 6.37 7.88
N VAL A 292 15.60 5.89 6.64
CA VAL A 292 14.97 6.61 5.54
C VAL A 292 14.01 5.66 4.84
N THR A 293 12.76 6.09 4.68
CA THR A 293 11.72 5.32 3.99
C THR A 293 11.32 5.99 2.69
N ASP A 294 10.67 5.22 1.81
CA ASP A 294 10.21 5.65 0.49
C ASP A 294 11.37 5.96 -0.47
N VAL A 295 12.49 5.23 -0.35
CA VAL A 295 13.63 5.32 -1.27
C VAL A 295 13.24 4.71 -2.62
N ARG A 296 13.12 5.56 -3.67
CA ARG A 296 12.57 5.17 -4.98
C ARG A 296 13.61 4.92 -6.03
N THR A 297 14.72 5.65 -5.96
CA THR A 297 15.74 5.60 -7.02
C THR A 297 17.07 5.06 -6.52
N ARG A 298 17.86 4.52 -7.45
CA ARG A 298 19.23 4.08 -7.17
C ARG A 298 20.11 5.22 -6.64
N ARG A 299 19.84 6.44 -7.08
CA ARG A 299 20.57 7.63 -6.64
C ARG A 299 20.27 7.97 -5.18
N GLU A 300 19.00 7.90 -4.78
CA GLU A 300 18.59 8.07 -3.38
C GLU A 300 19.22 6.99 -2.48
N LEU A 301 19.21 5.73 -2.93
CA LEU A 301 19.89 4.63 -2.23
C LEU A 301 21.38 4.95 -2.03
N ASN A 302 22.09 5.38 -3.08
CA ASN A 302 23.51 5.69 -3.00
C ASN A 302 23.76 6.84 -2.02
N VAL A 303 22.99 7.93 -2.07
CA VAL A 303 23.10 9.06 -1.13
C VAL A 303 22.82 8.61 0.31
N GLY A 304 21.82 7.73 0.53
CA GLY A 304 21.56 7.14 1.84
C GLY A 304 22.78 6.37 2.37
N ILE A 305 23.45 5.59 1.52
CA ILE A 305 24.67 4.85 1.87
C ILE A 305 25.86 5.79 2.13
N GLU A 306 26.09 6.79 1.27
CA GLU A 306 27.14 7.79 1.40
C GLU A 306 27.03 8.57 2.72
N HIS A 307 25.83 8.88 3.15
CA HIS A 307 25.55 9.53 4.43
C HIS A 307 25.44 8.54 5.61
N ALA A 308 25.78 7.28 5.39
CA ALA A 308 25.77 6.22 6.40
C ALA A 308 24.41 6.03 7.10
N ALA A 309 23.30 6.19 6.36
CA ALA A 309 21.96 5.87 6.86
C ALA A 309 21.90 4.41 7.27
N PRO A 310 21.65 4.07 8.54
CA PRO A 310 21.64 2.69 9.01
C PRO A 310 20.58 1.83 8.36
N PHE A 311 19.37 2.38 8.19
CA PHE A 311 18.21 1.65 7.68
C PHE A 311 17.58 2.36 6.49
N LEU A 312 17.30 1.58 5.44
CA LEU A 312 16.62 2.05 4.24
C LEU A 312 15.45 1.13 3.90
N THR A 313 14.34 1.70 3.41
CA THR A 313 13.19 0.96 2.89
C THR A 313 12.54 1.73 1.74
N GLY A 314 11.88 1.03 0.84
CA GLY A 314 11.22 1.60 -0.32
C GLY A 314 11.42 0.79 -1.60
N PRO A 315 10.88 1.27 -2.74
CA PRO A 315 10.93 0.55 -4.03
C PRO A 315 12.35 0.24 -4.53
N ALA A 316 13.34 1.10 -4.25
CA ALA A 316 14.74 0.84 -4.61
C ALA A 316 15.42 -0.21 -3.71
N ILE A 317 14.76 -0.68 -2.65
CA ILE A 317 15.24 -1.65 -1.68
C ILE A 317 14.57 -3.00 -1.88
N THR A 318 13.24 -3.01 -1.95
CA THR A 318 12.44 -4.22 -2.25
C THR A 318 11.27 -3.85 -3.14
N GLU A 319 10.89 -4.76 -4.03
CA GLU A 319 9.53 -4.74 -4.58
C GLU A 319 8.49 -4.82 -3.46
N LEU A 320 7.25 -4.55 -3.78
CA LEU A 320 6.16 -4.75 -2.84
C LEU A 320 5.86 -6.25 -2.76
N LEU A 321 6.36 -6.88 -1.70
CA LEU A 321 6.26 -8.32 -1.47
C LEU A 321 4.85 -8.73 -1.03
N GLU A 322 4.44 -9.95 -1.35
CA GLU A 322 3.18 -10.54 -0.88
C GLU A 322 3.30 -11.20 0.50
N ALA A 323 4.50 -11.62 0.84
CA ALA A 323 4.85 -12.17 2.15
C ALA A 323 6.11 -11.47 2.70
N PRO A 324 6.27 -11.40 4.04
CA PRO A 324 7.46 -10.83 4.64
C PRO A 324 8.71 -11.69 4.32
N THR A 325 9.84 -11.03 4.06
CA THR A 325 11.14 -11.71 3.91
C THR A 325 11.79 -11.96 5.26
N ASP A 326 12.49 -13.08 5.39
CA ASP A 326 13.32 -13.38 6.55
C ASP A 326 14.59 -12.51 6.60
N VAL A 327 15.35 -12.65 7.69
CA VAL A 327 16.66 -12.00 7.83
C VAL A 327 17.65 -12.64 6.87
N VAL A 328 17.86 -12.00 5.73
CA VAL A 328 18.74 -12.52 4.67
C VAL A 328 19.84 -11.53 4.30
N PRO A 329 21.06 -12.00 4.07
CA PRO A 329 22.11 -11.18 3.47
C PRO A 329 21.77 -10.78 2.04
N CYS A 330 21.96 -9.51 1.72
CA CYS A 330 21.74 -9.01 0.38
C CYS A 330 22.78 -7.92 0.06
N PRO A 331 23.73 -8.17 -0.84
CA PRO A 331 24.64 -7.14 -1.29
C PRO A 331 23.89 -5.98 -1.96
N VAL A 332 24.35 -4.75 -1.73
CA VAL A 332 23.74 -3.52 -2.29
C VAL A 332 23.54 -3.60 -3.81
N LEU A 333 24.44 -4.30 -4.53
CA LEU A 333 24.34 -4.46 -5.98
C LEU A 333 23.14 -5.31 -6.43
N ARG A 334 22.57 -6.11 -5.53
CA ARG A 334 21.40 -6.96 -5.82
C ARG A 334 20.07 -6.28 -5.49
N LEU A 335 20.09 -5.07 -4.94
CA LEU A 335 18.88 -4.32 -4.69
C LEU A 335 18.32 -3.70 -5.99
N PRO A 336 16.99 -3.59 -6.15
CA PRO A 336 15.97 -4.04 -5.21
C PRO A 336 15.84 -5.58 -5.13
N LEU A 337 15.48 -6.08 -3.95
CA LEU A 337 15.12 -7.49 -3.78
C LEU A 337 13.77 -7.76 -4.48
N HIS A 338 13.76 -8.74 -5.37
CA HIS A 338 12.58 -9.18 -6.09
C HIS A 338 12.03 -10.47 -5.48
N ASP A 339 10.72 -10.63 -5.50
CA ASP A 339 10.09 -11.91 -5.11
C ASP A 339 10.22 -12.93 -6.25
N TRP A 340 11.42 -13.51 -6.37
CA TRP A 340 11.69 -14.52 -7.39
C TRP A 340 11.08 -15.89 -7.05
N SER A 341 10.77 -16.17 -5.78
CA SER A 341 10.24 -17.45 -5.33
C SER A 341 8.86 -17.73 -5.92
N ALA A 342 7.95 -16.77 -5.85
CA ALA A 342 6.61 -16.90 -6.46
C ALA A 342 6.66 -17.03 -7.99
N ARG A 343 7.66 -16.39 -8.66
CA ARG A 343 7.85 -16.53 -10.12
C ARG A 343 8.47 -17.86 -10.52
N ALA A 344 9.39 -18.40 -9.74
CA ALA A 344 10.05 -19.68 -10.04
C ALA A 344 9.06 -20.85 -9.94
N GLU A 345 8.17 -20.85 -8.94
CA GLU A 345 7.13 -21.87 -8.80
C GLU A 345 6.09 -21.80 -9.93
N HIS A 346 5.73 -20.58 -10.36
CA HIS A 346 4.78 -20.40 -11.47
C HIS A 346 5.38 -20.82 -12.82
N ILE A 347 6.68 -20.59 -13.03
CA ILE A 347 7.40 -21.05 -14.24
C ILE A 347 7.59 -22.56 -14.21
N ALA A 348 7.92 -23.15 -13.05
CA ALA A 348 8.06 -24.59 -12.90
C ALA A 348 6.71 -25.32 -13.13
N ALA A 349 5.60 -24.76 -12.60
CA ALA A 349 4.27 -25.31 -12.81
C ALA A 349 3.79 -25.21 -14.26
N SER A 350 4.20 -24.17 -15.01
CA SER A 350 3.84 -23.98 -16.42
C SER A 350 4.66 -24.87 -17.39
N HIS A 351 5.76 -25.46 -16.96
CA HIS A 351 6.58 -26.37 -17.76
C HIS A 351 6.27 -27.86 -17.53
N VAL A 352 5.38 -28.18 -16.59
CA VAL A 352 4.95 -29.55 -16.26
C VAL A 352 3.53 -29.84 -16.79
N ALA A 353 2.85 -28.86 -17.34
CA ALA A 353 1.56 -28.99 -18.03
C ALA A 353 1.77 -28.91 -19.55
#